data_ea648ddb45b7dd8a2e44f2a678af0361
#
_entry.id   ea648ddb45b7dd8a2e44f2a678af0361
#
_cell.length_a   1.000
_cell.length_b   1.000
_cell.length_c   1.000
_cell.angle_alpha   90.00
_cell.angle_beta   90.00
_cell.angle_gamma   90.00
#
_symmetry.space_group_name_H-M   'P 1'
#
loop_
_entity.id
_entity.type
_entity.pdbx_description
1 polymer ?
#
loop_
_entity_poly.entity_id
_entity_poly.type
_entity_poly.pdbx_seq_one_letter_code
_entity_poly.pdbx_strand_id
1 'polypeptide(L)'
;MKLTKEQIEYNKKEVIELLRSTKREGIEGLLKVMEEGGYYTAKCHSHHHYVGGLMIHSLSACRIALSKDSGLSRDSIILCTLLHDLCDVKGHTEFCGHGERSMNIAIASGLDLTPGEKCAIRCHMRKEYKIPHIWNDVLALPENKALYRLVYDADKSGAKHDNPLPKMEYVHGGKIRVSYEAYDHIEDEEDVILDFEITGELITWRLWRFVMGRDVKPLVEFEDQVDTRDRMPLVGELRNDMRDEFLKRLNEMTGKKYSFPTFFQWEMARRKGILKDHGKKLEILYTHSSAVTASGN
;
A
#
# COMPACT_ATOMS: atom_id res chain seq x y z
N MET A 1 2.30 9.55 -8.97
CA MET A 1 2.75 9.56 -7.58
C MET A 1 4.27 9.59 -7.52
N LYS A 2 4.86 10.23 -6.53
CA LYS A 2 6.32 10.33 -6.33
C LYS A 2 6.61 10.17 -4.85
N LEU A 3 7.44 9.20 -4.47
CA LEU A 3 7.92 9.09 -3.08
C LEU A 3 8.96 10.17 -2.81
N THR A 4 9.03 10.68 -1.57
CA THR A 4 10.13 11.52 -1.12
C THR A 4 11.39 10.68 -0.92
N LYS A 5 12.55 11.32 -0.84
CA LYS A 5 13.82 10.61 -0.58
C LYS A 5 13.77 9.90 0.77
N GLU A 6 13.23 10.54 1.79
CA GLU A 6 13.09 10.00 3.13
C GLU A 6 12.20 8.75 3.14
N GLN A 7 11.12 8.76 2.37
CA GLN A 7 10.25 7.59 2.23
C GLN A 7 10.94 6.43 1.51
N ILE A 8 11.73 6.72 0.48
CA ILE A 8 12.53 5.69 -0.20
C ILE A 8 13.52 5.08 0.78
N GLU A 9 14.30 5.89 1.49
CA GLU A 9 15.29 5.39 2.45
C GLU A 9 14.66 4.62 3.61
N TYR A 10 13.52 5.07 4.10
CA TYR A 10 12.78 4.39 5.15
C TYR A 10 12.34 2.97 4.72
N ASN A 11 11.68 2.85 3.57
CA ASN A 11 11.22 1.55 3.07
C ASN A 11 12.41 0.65 2.64
N LYS A 12 13.49 1.24 2.10
CA LYS A 12 14.74 0.54 1.81
C LYS A 12 15.33 -0.11 3.07
N LYS A 13 15.38 0.64 4.17
CA LYS A 13 15.85 0.11 5.46
C LYS A 13 15.02 -1.10 5.90
N GLU A 14 13.68 -1.04 5.77
CA GLU A 14 12.81 -2.17 6.10
C GLU A 14 13.09 -3.40 5.24
N VAL A 15 13.24 -3.24 3.91
CA VAL A 15 13.61 -4.36 3.02
C VAL A 15 14.92 -5.00 3.47
N ILE A 16 15.94 -4.19 3.75
CA ILE A 16 17.26 -4.66 4.19
C ILE A 16 17.15 -5.42 5.52
N GLU A 17 16.43 -4.88 6.49
CA GLU A 17 16.23 -5.51 7.80
C GLU A 17 15.47 -6.85 7.69
N LEU A 18 14.41 -6.88 6.87
CA LEU A 18 13.66 -8.13 6.60
C LEU A 18 14.56 -9.19 5.97
N LEU A 19 15.31 -8.84 4.91
CA LEU A 19 16.20 -9.80 4.24
C LEU A 19 17.30 -10.30 5.20
N ARG A 20 17.96 -9.42 5.94
CA ARG A 20 18.99 -9.79 6.93
C ARG A 20 18.42 -10.63 8.08
N SER A 21 17.16 -10.44 8.46
CA SER A 21 16.52 -11.23 9.51
C SER A 21 16.42 -12.72 9.17
N THR A 22 16.43 -13.07 7.88
CA THR A 22 16.40 -14.47 7.43
C THR A 22 17.72 -15.21 7.65
N LYS A 23 18.82 -14.49 7.89
CA LYS A 23 20.18 -15.06 8.07
C LYS A 23 20.59 -16.02 6.95
N ARG A 24 19.95 -15.92 5.76
CA ARG A 24 20.22 -16.79 4.64
C ARG A 24 21.62 -16.50 4.05
N GLU A 25 22.35 -17.53 3.68
CA GLU A 25 23.62 -17.37 2.97
C GLU A 25 23.40 -16.62 1.65
N GLY A 26 24.31 -15.71 1.31
CA GLY A 26 24.25 -14.88 0.09
C GLY A 26 23.44 -13.58 0.20
N ILE A 27 22.82 -13.25 1.35
CA ILE A 27 22.02 -12.03 1.52
C ILE A 27 22.82 -10.75 1.19
N GLU A 28 24.05 -10.62 1.60
CA GLU A 28 24.83 -9.40 1.32
C GLU A 28 25.16 -9.27 -0.19
N GLY A 29 25.38 -10.37 -0.88
CA GLY A 29 25.53 -10.38 -2.35
C GLY A 29 24.25 -9.94 -3.03
N LEU A 30 23.09 -10.42 -2.57
CA LEU A 30 21.78 -10.01 -3.06
C LEU A 30 21.53 -8.51 -2.83
N LEU A 31 21.77 -8.00 -1.64
CA LEU A 31 21.59 -6.58 -1.31
C LEU A 31 22.45 -5.68 -2.19
N LYS A 32 23.69 -6.10 -2.50
CA LYS A 32 24.56 -5.42 -3.45
C LYS A 32 23.95 -5.37 -4.85
N VAL A 33 23.46 -6.49 -5.36
CA VAL A 33 22.78 -6.57 -6.68
C VAL A 33 21.53 -5.69 -6.70
N MET A 34 20.73 -5.68 -5.64
CA MET A 34 19.55 -4.83 -5.53
C MET A 34 19.90 -3.34 -5.54
N GLU A 35 20.98 -2.94 -4.87
CA GLU A 35 21.45 -1.55 -4.84
C GLU A 35 21.95 -1.11 -6.22
N GLU A 36 22.88 -1.85 -6.79
CA GLU A 36 23.51 -1.55 -8.08
C GLU A 36 22.49 -1.58 -9.23
N GLY A 37 21.53 -2.49 -9.16
CA GLY A 37 20.46 -2.63 -10.15
C GLY A 37 19.31 -1.64 -9.98
N GLY A 38 19.31 -0.85 -8.89
CA GLY A 38 18.29 0.19 -8.65
C GLY A 38 16.93 -0.33 -8.18
N TYR A 39 16.88 -1.48 -7.51
CA TYR A 39 15.65 -2.08 -6.98
C TYR A 39 14.80 -1.09 -6.18
N TYR A 40 15.43 -0.28 -5.32
CA TYR A 40 14.73 0.63 -4.42
C TYR A 40 14.12 1.84 -5.12
N THR A 41 14.48 2.09 -6.37
CA THR A 41 13.95 3.20 -7.19
C THR A 41 13.23 2.75 -8.45
N ALA A 42 13.23 1.47 -8.76
CA ALA A 42 12.55 0.89 -9.91
C ALA A 42 11.04 1.07 -9.84
N LYS A 43 10.40 1.08 -11.01
CA LYS A 43 8.94 1.11 -11.18
C LYS A 43 8.47 -0.28 -11.56
N CYS A 44 7.28 -0.68 -11.12
CA CYS A 44 6.64 -1.88 -11.68
C CYS A 44 6.08 -1.61 -13.08
N HIS A 45 5.94 -2.66 -13.89
CA HIS A 45 5.43 -2.54 -15.26
C HIS A 45 3.93 -2.32 -15.36
N SER A 46 3.12 -3.02 -14.56
CA SER A 46 1.66 -3.04 -14.68
C SER A 46 0.92 -2.22 -13.63
N HIS A 47 1.57 -1.87 -12.55
CA HIS A 47 1.04 -1.10 -11.43
C HIS A 47 2.20 -0.37 -10.74
N HIS A 48 1.95 0.49 -9.76
CA HIS A 48 3.01 1.22 -9.04
C HIS A 48 4.04 1.92 -9.98
N HIS A 49 3.55 2.61 -11.03
CA HIS A 49 4.37 3.27 -12.05
C HIS A 49 5.09 4.54 -11.55
N TYR A 50 5.66 4.50 -10.36
CA TYR A 50 6.39 5.61 -9.76
C TYR A 50 7.72 5.14 -9.19
N VAL A 51 8.64 6.09 -9.00
CA VAL A 51 9.97 5.80 -8.43
C VAL A 51 9.82 5.15 -7.05
N GLY A 52 10.40 3.96 -6.87
CA GLY A 52 10.27 3.14 -5.67
C GLY A 52 9.05 2.21 -5.68
N GLY A 53 8.26 2.20 -6.75
CA GLY A 53 7.05 1.38 -6.86
C GLY A 53 7.30 -0.12 -6.72
N LEU A 54 8.39 -0.64 -7.28
CA LEU A 54 8.78 -2.03 -7.14
C LEU A 54 8.99 -2.42 -5.67
N MET A 55 9.77 -1.64 -4.95
CA MET A 55 10.03 -1.85 -3.52
C MET A 55 8.74 -1.84 -2.70
N ILE A 56 7.86 -0.85 -2.95
CA ILE A 56 6.59 -0.74 -2.23
C ILE A 56 5.68 -1.93 -2.53
N HIS A 57 5.58 -2.36 -3.78
CA HIS A 57 4.82 -3.53 -4.16
C HIS A 57 5.32 -4.80 -3.44
N SER A 58 6.61 -5.05 -3.50
CA SER A 58 7.23 -6.22 -2.86
C SER A 58 7.06 -6.21 -1.34
N LEU A 59 7.23 -5.06 -0.67
CA LEU A 59 6.95 -4.91 0.76
C LEU A 59 5.49 -5.19 1.09
N SER A 60 4.59 -4.75 0.27
CA SER A 60 3.17 -4.97 0.45
C SER A 60 2.81 -6.44 0.34
N ALA A 61 3.29 -7.13 -0.69
CA ALA A 61 3.13 -8.58 -0.83
C ALA A 61 3.69 -9.30 0.41
N CYS A 62 4.87 -8.88 0.89
CA CYS A 62 5.49 -9.44 2.08
C CYS A 62 4.60 -9.28 3.34
N ARG A 63 4.10 -8.06 3.58
CA ARG A 63 3.24 -7.76 4.74
C ARG A 63 1.92 -8.54 4.67
N ILE A 64 1.30 -8.62 3.48
CA ILE A 64 0.07 -9.40 3.27
C ILE A 64 0.32 -10.88 3.56
N ALA A 65 1.41 -11.45 3.06
CA ALA A 65 1.74 -12.84 3.29
C ALA A 65 2.05 -13.13 4.77
N LEU A 66 2.82 -12.27 5.43
CA LEU A 66 3.18 -12.40 6.85
C LEU A 66 1.98 -12.20 7.79
N SER A 67 0.94 -11.48 7.36
CA SER A 67 -0.29 -11.30 8.16
C SER A 67 -1.18 -12.53 8.21
N LYS A 68 -0.91 -13.54 7.37
CA LYS A 68 -1.67 -14.79 7.33
C LYS A 68 -1.00 -15.81 8.24
N ASP A 69 -1.79 -16.45 9.08
CA ASP A 69 -1.34 -17.61 9.86
C ASP A 69 -1.27 -18.84 8.92
N SER A 70 -0.14 -18.98 8.25
CA SER A 70 0.06 -20.01 7.22
C SER A 70 0.79 -21.24 7.72
N GLY A 71 1.42 -21.18 8.89
CA GLY A 71 2.32 -22.24 9.39
C GLY A 71 3.61 -22.40 8.57
N LEU A 72 3.85 -21.55 7.57
CA LEU A 72 5.03 -21.60 6.69
C LEU A 72 6.24 -20.87 7.32
N SER A 73 7.44 -21.22 6.84
CA SER A 73 8.67 -20.53 7.24
C SER A 73 8.56 -19.04 6.96
N ARG A 74 8.72 -18.23 8.00
CA ARG A 74 8.76 -16.76 7.90
C ARG A 74 9.84 -16.30 6.92
N ASP A 75 11.00 -16.95 6.94
CA ASP A 75 12.13 -16.62 6.07
C ASP A 75 11.79 -16.88 4.60
N SER A 76 11.18 -18.03 4.31
CA SER A 76 10.73 -18.35 2.94
C SER A 76 9.68 -17.36 2.43
N ILE A 77 8.75 -16.93 3.30
CA ILE A 77 7.76 -15.90 2.95
C ILE A 77 8.46 -14.58 2.59
N ILE A 78 9.38 -14.11 3.43
CA ILE A 78 10.13 -12.87 3.20
C ILE A 78 10.90 -12.93 1.88
N LEU A 79 11.70 -13.99 1.68
CA LEU A 79 12.50 -14.15 0.47
C LEU A 79 11.63 -14.18 -0.78
N CYS A 80 10.61 -15.04 -0.81
CA CYS A 80 9.79 -15.19 -2.00
C CYS A 80 9.01 -13.91 -2.34
N THR A 81 8.45 -13.23 -1.35
CA THR A 81 7.65 -12.02 -1.59
C THR A 81 8.47 -10.78 -1.89
N LEU A 82 9.66 -10.62 -1.33
CA LEU A 82 10.53 -9.49 -1.66
C LEU A 82 11.25 -9.65 -3.00
N LEU A 83 11.42 -10.90 -3.49
CA LEU A 83 12.24 -11.20 -4.66
C LEU A 83 11.43 -11.63 -5.89
N HIS A 84 10.10 -11.79 -5.81
CA HIS A 84 9.30 -12.30 -6.94
C HIS A 84 9.44 -11.44 -8.20
N ASP A 85 9.57 -10.12 -8.07
CA ASP A 85 9.72 -9.14 -9.15
C ASP A 85 11.15 -8.58 -9.27
N LEU A 86 12.16 -9.28 -8.77
CA LEU A 86 13.56 -8.86 -8.85
C LEU A 86 14.05 -8.65 -10.30
N CYS A 87 13.35 -9.20 -11.29
CA CYS A 87 13.63 -9.02 -12.71
C CYS A 87 13.56 -7.57 -13.22
N ASP A 88 12.89 -6.69 -12.50
CA ASP A 88 12.77 -5.27 -12.85
C ASP A 88 14.03 -4.46 -12.49
N VAL A 89 15.03 -5.11 -11.87
CA VAL A 89 16.35 -4.56 -11.60
C VAL A 89 17.16 -4.44 -12.89
N LYS A 90 17.79 -3.29 -13.12
CA LYS A 90 18.57 -2.99 -14.32
C LYS A 90 19.79 -3.93 -14.49
N GLY A 91 20.14 -4.18 -15.74
CA GLY A 91 21.39 -4.88 -16.10
C GLY A 91 21.25 -6.38 -16.33
N HIS A 92 20.03 -6.94 -16.29
CA HIS A 92 19.78 -8.36 -16.53
C HIS A 92 19.04 -8.61 -17.86
N THR A 93 19.44 -9.65 -18.58
CA THR A 93 19.03 -9.93 -19.97
C THR A 93 17.61 -10.46 -20.10
N GLU A 94 16.96 -10.15 -21.23
CA GLU A 94 15.53 -10.35 -21.50
C GLU A 94 15.10 -11.76 -21.93
N PHE A 95 15.99 -12.77 -21.92
CA PHE A 95 15.73 -14.07 -22.55
C PHE A 95 14.86 -15.05 -21.76
N CYS A 96 14.46 -14.73 -20.53
CA CYS A 96 13.68 -15.61 -19.67
C CYS A 96 12.35 -14.98 -19.30
N GLY A 97 11.37 -15.80 -18.90
CA GLY A 97 10.14 -15.31 -18.32
C GLY A 97 10.37 -14.53 -17.03
N HIS A 98 9.46 -13.62 -16.71
CA HIS A 98 9.52 -12.68 -15.57
C HIS A 98 10.02 -13.33 -14.26
N GLY A 99 9.28 -14.30 -13.71
CA GLY A 99 9.69 -14.97 -12.48
C GLY A 99 10.97 -15.80 -12.60
N GLU A 100 11.29 -16.31 -13.79
CA GLU A 100 12.54 -17.02 -14.02
C GLU A 100 13.75 -16.11 -13.95
N ARG A 101 13.65 -14.88 -14.48
CA ARG A 101 14.69 -13.85 -14.31
C ARG A 101 14.90 -13.50 -12.85
N SER A 102 13.81 -13.25 -12.11
CA SER A 102 13.88 -12.95 -10.68
C SER A 102 14.62 -14.03 -9.90
N MET A 103 14.27 -15.30 -10.14
CA MET A 103 14.93 -16.45 -9.52
C MET A 103 16.43 -16.51 -9.89
N ASN A 104 16.75 -16.35 -11.17
CA ASN A 104 18.12 -16.45 -11.67
C ASN A 104 19.00 -15.31 -11.11
N ILE A 105 18.49 -14.08 -11.00
CA ILE A 105 19.20 -12.96 -10.40
C ILE A 105 19.51 -13.25 -8.91
N ALA A 106 18.53 -13.76 -8.17
CA ALA A 106 18.72 -14.13 -6.78
C ALA A 106 19.79 -15.23 -6.62
N ILE A 107 19.76 -16.28 -7.45
CA ILE A 107 20.76 -17.35 -7.42
C ILE A 107 22.16 -16.80 -7.82
N ALA A 108 22.23 -16.00 -8.89
CA ALA A 108 23.50 -15.43 -9.36
C ALA A 108 24.13 -14.46 -8.36
N SER A 109 23.35 -13.86 -7.47
CA SER A 109 23.86 -13.05 -6.34
C SER A 109 24.48 -13.88 -5.21
N GLY A 110 24.45 -15.21 -5.30
CA GLY A 110 24.94 -16.14 -4.29
C GLY A 110 23.90 -16.52 -3.23
N LEU A 111 22.63 -16.12 -3.40
CA LEU A 111 21.59 -16.46 -2.45
C LEU A 111 21.23 -17.94 -2.55
N ASP A 112 21.29 -18.63 -1.40
CA ASP A 112 20.81 -20.00 -1.30
C ASP A 112 19.28 -20.05 -1.17
N LEU A 113 18.62 -20.63 -2.17
CA LEU A 113 17.18 -20.81 -2.21
C LEU A 113 16.82 -22.30 -2.21
N THR A 114 15.85 -22.69 -1.39
CA THR A 114 15.28 -24.04 -1.43
C THR A 114 14.53 -24.28 -2.75
N PRO A 115 14.31 -25.56 -3.15
CA PRO A 115 13.51 -25.86 -4.33
C PRO A 115 12.09 -25.25 -4.30
N GLY A 116 11.45 -25.21 -3.14
CA GLY A 116 10.14 -24.59 -2.93
C GLY A 116 10.16 -23.07 -3.16
N GLU A 117 11.17 -22.38 -2.66
CA GLU A 117 11.37 -20.94 -2.86
C GLU A 117 11.64 -20.61 -4.34
N LYS A 118 12.50 -21.38 -5.00
CA LYS A 118 12.76 -21.25 -6.44
C LYS A 118 11.47 -21.41 -7.25
N CYS A 119 10.66 -22.42 -6.93
CA CYS A 119 9.37 -22.63 -7.57
C CYS A 119 8.40 -21.47 -7.31
N ALA A 120 8.29 -21.02 -6.08
CA ALA A 120 7.39 -19.93 -5.69
C ALA A 120 7.75 -18.61 -6.41
N ILE A 121 9.03 -18.22 -6.44
CA ILE A 121 9.50 -17.03 -7.17
C ILE A 121 9.27 -17.19 -8.67
N ARG A 122 9.68 -18.31 -9.26
CA ARG A 122 9.57 -18.51 -10.70
C ARG A 122 8.14 -18.54 -11.21
N CYS A 123 7.23 -19.11 -10.43
CA CYS A 123 5.87 -19.42 -10.87
C CYS A 123 4.80 -18.43 -10.33
N HIS A 124 5.17 -17.39 -9.56
CA HIS A 124 4.23 -16.48 -8.89
C HIS A 124 3.17 -15.84 -9.82
N MET A 125 3.48 -15.64 -11.11
CA MET A 125 2.54 -15.11 -12.11
C MET A 125 1.62 -16.16 -12.73
N ARG A 126 1.82 -17.45 -12.48
CA ARG A 126 1.12 -18.53 -13.16
C ARG A 126 0.02 -19.12 -12.29
N LYS A 127 -1.12 -19.43 -12.88
CA LYS A 127 -2.09 -20.31 -12.23
C LYS A 127 -1.51 -21.72 -12.12
N GLU A 128 -1.85 -22.48 -11.09
CA GLU A 128 -1.31 -23.80 -10.77
C GLU A 128 -1.29 -24.75 -11.99
N TYR A 129 -2.39 -24.81 -12.75
CA TYR A 129 -2.48 -25.68 -13.94
C TYR A 129 -1.61 -25.25 -15.14
N LYS A 130 -0.95 -24.08 -15.04
CA LYS A 130 0.00 -23.56 -16.03
C LYS A 130 1.45 -23.64 -15.58
N ILE A 131 1.72 -24.24 -14.43
CA ILE A 131 3.07 -24.43 -13.94
C ILE A 131 3.75 -25.54 -14.76
N PRO A 132 5.01 -25.33 -15.21
CA PRO A 132 5.73 -26.36 -15.96
C PRO A 132 5.88 -27.66 -15.16
N HIS A 133 5.75 -28.81 -15.85
CA HIS A 133 5.81 -30.14 -15.23
C HIS A 133 7.09 -30.44 -14.47
N ILE A 134 8.20 -29.79 -14.81
CA ILE A 134 9.47 -29.93 -14.07
C ILE A 134 9.38 -29.55 -12.58
N TRP A 135 8.32 -28.86 -12.16
CA TRP A 135 8.06 -28.46 -10.79
C TRP A 135 7.08 -29.38 -10.04
N ASN A 136 6.57 -30.45 -10.72
CA ASN A 136 5.57 -31.33 -10.12
C ASN A 136 6.07 -31.98 -8.82
N ASP A 137 7.30 -32.50 -8.80
CA ASP A 137 7.87 -33.13 -7.62
C ASP A 137 8.07 -32.13 -6.47
N VAL A 138 8.45 -30.90 -6.80
CA VAL A 138 8.59 -29.82 -5.80
C VAL A 138 7.22 -29.47 -5.20
N LEU A 139 6.19 -29.35 -6.04
CA LEU A 139 4.83 -29.01 -5.63
C LEU A 139 4.05 -30.20 -5.08
N ALA A 140 4.57 -31.42 -5.16
CA ALA A 140 4.01 -32.58 -4.48
C ALA A 140 4.12 -32.44 -2.96
N LEU A 141 5.10 -31.68 -2.46
CA LEU A 141 5.23 -31.35 -1.04
C LEU A 141 4.21 -30.27 -0.65
N PRO A 142 3.34 -30.52 0.32
CA PRO A 142 2.25 -29.60 0.68
C PRO A 142 2.74 -28.21 1.08
N GLU A 143 3.87 -28.11 1.80
CA GLU A 143 4.48 -26.85 2.23
C GLU A 143 4.96 -26.01 1.05
N ASN A 144 5.56 -26.61 0.02
CA ASN A 144 6.02 -25.92 -1.19
C ASN A 144 4.84 -25.39 -2.01
N LYS A 145 3.78 -26.20 -2.09
CA LYS A 145 2.54 -25.82 -2.76
C LYS A 145 1.85 -24.69 -2.03
N ALA A 146 1.81 -24.74 -0.70
CA ALA A 146 1.25 -23.68 0.14
C ALA A 146 2.05 -22.37 0.02
N LEU A 147 3.40 -22.44 0.00
CA LEU A 147 4.26 -21.29 -0.20
C LEU A 147 4.02 -20.63 -1.58
N TYR A 148 4.01 -21.41 -2.65
CA TYR A 148 3.70 -20.91 -3.99
C TYR A 148 2.34 -20.18 -4.02
N ARG A 149 1.27 -20.81 -3.47
CA ARG A 149 -0.06 -20.20 -3.43
C ARG A 149 -0.09 -18.90 -2.63
N LEU A 150 0.57 -18.90 -1.49
CA LEU A 150 0.66 -17.70 -0.62
C LEU A 150 1.32 -16.54 -1.36
N VAL A 151 2.44 -16.78 -2.06
CA VAL A 151 3.16 -15.76 -2.82
C VAL A 151 2.30 -15.25 -3.99
N TYR A 152 1.67 -16.16 -4.76
CA TYR A 152 0.78 -15.83 -5.85
C TYR A 152 -0.40 -14.94 -5.41
N ASP A 153 -1.04 -15.28 -4.29
CA ASP A 153 -2.18 -14.52 -3.75
C ASP A 153 -1.74 -13.18 -3.15
N ALA A 154 -0.58 -13.15 -2.51
CA ALA A 154 -0.02 -11.93 -1.92
C ALA A 154 0.40 -10.92 -3.00
N ASP A 155 1.05 -11.37 -4.08
CA ASP A 155 1.38 -10.55 -5.23
C ASP A 155 0.11 -9.93 -5.84
N LYS A 156 -0.89 -10.74 -6.17
CA LYS A 156 -2.15 -10.25 -6.73
C LYS A 156 -2.91 -9.31 -5.80
N SER A 157 -2.88 -9.59 -4.52
CA SER A 157 -3.50 -8.71 -3.53
C SER A 157 -2.73 -7.41 -3.42
N GLY A 158 -1.39 -7.45 -3.43
CA GLY A 158 -0.53 -6.28 -3.49
C GLY A 158 -0.84 -5.41 -4.70
N ALA A 159 -0.91 -6.00 -5.88
CA ALA A 159 -1.23 -5.28 -7.12
C ALA A 159 -2.61 -4.59 -7.11
N LYS A 160 -3.62 -5.21 -6.49
CA LYS A 160 -5.00 -4.69 -6.47
C LYS A 160 -5.28 -3.71 -5.32
N HIS A 161 -4.68 -3.96 -4.16
CA HIS A 161 -5.02 -3.26 -2.91
C HIS A 161 -3.93 -2.30 -2.44
N ASP A 162 -2.85 -2.20 -3.19
CA ASP A 162 -1.63 -1.53 -2.75
C ASP A 162 -1.45 -0.13 -3.28
N ASN A 163 -2.50 0.45 -3.81
CA ASN A 163 -2.54 1.90 -3.85
C ASN A 163 -2.99 2.39 -2.45
N PRO A 164 -2.08 2.85 -1.59
CA PRO A 164 -2.47 3.39 -0.29
C PRO A 164 -3.21 4.71 -0.44
N LEU A 165 -3.19 5.29 -1.66
CA LEU A 165 -3.87 6.54 -1.93
C LEU A 165 -5.40 6.33 -1.85
N PRO A 166 -6.11 7.30 -1.30
CA PRO A 166 -7.54 7.22 -1.17
C PRO A 166 -8.21 7.16 -2.55
N LYS A 167 -9.19 6.27 -2.68
CA LYS A 167 -10.07 6.26 -3.83
C LYS A 167 -11.04 7.42 -3.69
N MET A 168 -11.07 8.29 -4.69
CA MET A 168 -11.97 9.43 -4.70
C MET A 168 -13.30 9.07 -5.34
N GLU A 169 -14.39 9.51 -4.72
CA GLU A 169 -15.74 9.41 -5.23
C GLU A 169 -16.25 10.81 -5.59
N TYR A 170 -16.85 10.92 -6.76
CA TYR A 170 -17.36 12.20 -7.24
C TYR A 170 -18.71 12.53 -6.59
N VAL A 171 -18.87 13.77 -6.13
CA VAL A 171 -20.09 14.28 -5.51
C VAL A 171 -20.58 15.49 -6.28
N HIS A 172 -21.76 15.36 -6.88
CA HIS A 172 -22.42 16.53 -7.44
C HIS A 172 -22.82 17.51 -6.33
N GLY A 173 -22.43 18.76 -6.49
CA GLY A 173 -22.78 19.83 -5.59
C GLY A 173 -24.26 20.19 -5.60
N GLY A 174 -24.61 21.31 -5.03
CA GLY A 174 -25.95 21.83 -4.95
C GLY A 174 -26.21 22.52 -3.63
N LYS A 175 -27.47 22.93 -3.41
CA LYS A 175 -27.89 23.48 -2.14
C LYS A 175 -28.04 22.41 -1.08
N ILE A 176 -27.55 22.70 0.11
CA ILE A 176 -27.71 21.84 1.28
C ILE A 176 -28.16 22.69 2.46
N ARG A 177 -29.15 22.21 3.17
CA ARG A 177 -29.60 22.78 4.45
C ARG A 177 -29.37 21.76 5.54
N VAL A 178 -28.77 22.18 6.63
CA VAL A 178 -28.47 21.34 7.78
C VAL A 178 -29.03 22.01 9.03
N SER A 179 -29.71 21.22 9.84
CA SER A 179 -30.21 21.63 11.14
C SER A 179 -29.36 20.96 12.22
N TYR A 180 -28.87 21.71 13.16
CA TYR A 180 -28.10 21.19 14.30
C TYR A 180 -28.53 21.85 15.62
N GLU A 181 -28.36 21.14 16.72
CA GLU A 181 -28.62 21.66 18.05
C GLU A 181 -27.45 22.56 18.47
N ALA A 182 -27.78 23.83 18.69
CA ALA A 182 -26.87 24.80 19.26
C ALA A 182 -27.37 25.21 20.64
N TYR A 183 -26.69 24.74 21.68
CA TYR A 183 -27.04 24.95 23.10
C TYR A 183 -28.47 24.51 23.45
N ASP A 184 -29.47 25.39 23.31
CA ASP A 184 -30.85 25.16 23.67
C ASP A 184 -31.85 25.42 22.54
N HIS A 185 -31.37 25.62 21.33
CA HIS A 185 -32.20 25.84 20.14
C HIS A 185 -31.65 25.13 18.91
N ILE A 186 -32.49 24.98 17.89
CA ILE A 186 -32.12 24.41 16.61
C ILE A 186 -31.71 25.56 15.68
N GLU A 187 -30.51 25.48 15.13
CA GLU A 187 -30.04 26.39 14.09
C GLU A 187 -30.10 25.66 12.74
N ASP A 188 -30.55 26.42 11.74
CA ASP A 188 -30.55 25.98 10.35
C ASP A 188 -29.52 26.78 9.56
N GLU A 189 -28.59 26.07 8.95
CA GLU A 189 -27.64 26.67 8.01
C GLU A 189 -27.87 26.14 6.60
N GLU A 190 -27.71 27.01 5.60
CA GLU A 190 -27.80 26.65 4.21
C GLU A 190 -26.53 27.09 3.47
N ASP A 191 -26.00 26.21 2.61
CA ASP A 191 -24.85 26.53 1.78
C ASP A 191 -25.03 25.96 0.36
N VAL A 192 -24.26 26.50 -0.57
CA VAL A 192 -24.21 26.04 -1.95
C VAL A 192 -22.83 25.44 -2.20
N ILE A 193 -22.79 24.13 -2.27
CA ILE A 193 -21.56 23.37 -2.44
C ILE A 193 -21.34 23.14 -3.96
N LEU A 194 -20.15 23.44 -4.44
CA LEU A 194 -19.72 23.07 -5.79
C LEU A 194 -19.46 21.57 -5.89
N ASP A 195 -19.38 21.06 -7.12
CA ASP A 195 -18.97 19.69 -7.38
C ASP A 195 -17.60 19.42 -6.78
N PHE A 196 -17.40 18.27 -6.18
CA PHE A 196 -16.14 17.88 -5.53
C PHE A 196 -15.92 16.36 -5.57
N GLU A 197 -14.71 15.95 -5.25
CA GLU A 197 -14.39 14.53 -5.01
C GLU A 197 -14.06 14.32 -3.53
N ILE A 198 -14.51 13.24 -2.94
CA ILE A 198 -14.28 12.88 -1.54
C ILE A 198 -13.88 11.40 -1.44
N THR A 199 -13.12 11.03 -0.42
CA THR A 199 -12.89 9.61 -0.13
C THR A 199 -14.14 8.99 0.46
N GLY A 200 -14.57 7.84 -0.09
CA GLY A 200 -15.70 7.08 0.47
C GLY A 200 -15.35 6.33 1.77
N GLU A 201 -14.09 6.35 2.16
CA GLU A 201 -13.55 5.63 3.31
C GLU A 201 -12.69 6.57 4.17
N LEU A 202 -12.55 6.21 5.44
CA LEU A 202 -11.71 6.93 6.39
C LEU A 202 -10.23 6.79 6.02
N ILE A 203 -9.42 7.77 6.45
CA ILE A 203 -7.97 7.63 6.41
C ILE A 203 -7.58 6.42 7.26
N THR A 204 -6.92 5.45 6.63
CA THR A 204 -6.45 4.25 7.32
C THR A 204 -5.08 4.47 7.94
N TRP A 205 -4.72 3.65 8.93
CA TRP A 205 -3.36 3.59 9.47
C TRP A 205 -2.32 3.34 8.39
N ARG A 206 -2.66 2.56 7.38
CA ARG A 206 -1.79 2.31 6.23
C ARG A 206 -1.51 3.58 5.42
N LEU A 207 -2.53 4.36 5.08
CA LEU A 207 -2.35 5.62 4.38
C LEU A 207 -1.54 6.61 5.22
N TRP A 208 -1.84 6.68 6.53
CA TRP A 208 -1.09 7.52 7.46
C TRP A 208 0.41 7.16 7.46
N ARG A 209 0.74 5.89 7.68
CA ARG A 209 2.13 5.42 7.70
C ARG A 209 2.84 5.61 6.36
N PHE A 210 2.12 5.47 5.27
CA PHE A 210 2.65 5.69 3.95
C PHE A 210 3.04 7.16 3.73
N VAL A 211 2.23 8.11 4.21
CA VAL A 211 2.45 9.55 4.06
C VAL A 211 3.44 10.09 5.09
N MET A 212 3.24 9.73 6.36
CA MET A 212 3.98 10.32 7.49
C MET A 212 5.25 9.55 7.86
N GLY A 213 5.35 8.27 7.47
CA GLY A 213 6.36 7.35 7.93
C GLY A 213 5.85 6.45 9.07
N ARG A 214 6.47 5.27 9.24
CA ARG A 214 5.98 4.25 10.19
C ARG A 214 6.08 4.65 11.65
N ASP A 215 7.11 5.42 11.97
CA ASP A 215 7.44 5.77 13.36
C ASP A 215 6.68 7.00 13.86
N VAL A 216 5.98 7.70 12.95
CA VAL A 216 5.16 8.85 13.32
C VAL A 216 3.81 8.36 13.80
N LYS A 217 3.67 8.21 15.10
CA LYS A 217 2.38 7.93 15.72
C LYS A 217 1.53 9.19 15.71
N PRO A 218 0.28 9.12 15.23
CA PRO A 218 -0.65 10.19 15.46
C PRO A 218 -0.89 10.32 16.97
N LEU A 219 -0.87 11.52 17.48
CA LEU A 219 -1.31 11.77 18.86
C LEU A 219 -2.84 11.69 18.86
N VAL A 220 -3.37 10.60 19.33
CA VAL A 220 -4.80 10.36 19.51
C VAL A 220 -5.07 10.18 20.99
N GLU A 221 -6.16 10.72 21.46
CA GLU A 221 -6.66 10.39 22.80
C GLU A 221 -7.04 8.90 22.81
N PHE A 222 -6.63 8.15 23.84
CA PHE A 222 -6.91 6.72 24.01
C PHE A 222 -6.10 5.76 23.12
N GLU A 223 -4.79 5.95 23.02
CA GLU A 223 -3.89 5.08 22.25
C GLU A 223 -4.04 3.57 22.58
N ASP A 224 -4.36 3.21 23.80
CA ASP A 224 -4.45 1.82 24.27
C ASP A 224 -5.66 1.04 23.70
N GLN A 225 -6.62 1.73 23.09
CA GLN A 225 -7.87 1.15 22.57
C GLN A 225 -7.93 1.15 21.04
N VAL A 226 -6.94 1.72 20.37
CA VAL A 226 -6.96 1.90 18.93
C VAL A 226 -6.35 0.67 18.23
N ASP A 227 -7.13 0.07 17.35
CA ASP A 227 -6.63 -0.98 16.48
C ASP A 227 -5.72 -0.37 15.41
N THR A 228 -4.42 -0.60 15.55
CA THR A 228 -3.37 -0.03 14.67
C THR A 228 -3.06 -0.88 13.44
N ARG A 229 -3.88 -1.91 13.14
CA ARG A 229 -3.71 -2.69 11.92
C ARG A 229 -3.84 -1.81 10.68
N ASP A 230 -3.06 -2.10 9.67
CA ASP A 230 -2.93 -1.25 8.47
C ASP A 230 -4.25 -0.86 7.78
N ARG A 231 -5.26 -1.72 7.82
CA ARG A 231 -6.56 -1.48 7.16
C ARG A 231 -7.60 -0.81 8.05
N MET A 232 -7.30 -0.66 9.33
CA MET A 232 -8.23 -0.02 10.25
C MET A 232 -8.24 1.49 10.04
N PRO A 233 -9.40 2.13 10.21
CA PRO A 233 -9.48 3.58 10.18
C PRO A 233 -8.58 4.21 11.24
N LEU A 234 -7.98 5.33 10.89
CA LEU A 234 -7.35 6.21 11.86
C LEU A 234 -8.46 6.95 12.59
N VAL A 235 -8.71 6.59 13.85
CA VAL A 235 -9.78 7.12 14.68
C VAL A 235 -9.17 7.98 15.79
N GLY A 236 -9.76 9.12 16.07
CA GLY A 236 -9.35 10.04 17.13
C GLY A 236 -9.01 11.44 16.63
N GLU A 237 -8.94 12.38 17.54
CA GLU A 237 -8.53 13.75 17.23
C GLU A 237 -7.04 13.80 16.91
N LEU A 238 -6.71 14.20 15.69
CA LEU A 238 -5.36 14.56 15.34
C LEU A 238 -5.11 16.02 15.65
N ARG A 239 -3.95 16.31 16.23
CA ARG A 239 -3.50 17.70 16.37
C ARG A 239 -3.43 18.38 15.00
N ASN A 240 -3.78 19.66 14.97
CA ASN A 240 -3.85 20.45 13.73
C ASN A 240 -2.51 20.44 12.96
N ASP A 241 -1.39 20.57 13.68
CA ASP A 241 -0.06 20.54 13.08
C ASP A 241 0.24 19.22 12.35
N MET A 242 -0.20 18.10 12.89
CA MET A 242 -0.04 16.78 12.25
C MET A 242 -0.99 16.61 11.05
N ARG A 243 -2.19 17.17 11.12
CA ARG A 243 -3.14 17.18 10.00
C ARG A 243 -2.58 17.97 8.81
N ASP A 244 -2.03 19.14 9.09
CA ASP A 244 -1.46 20.03 8.07
C ASP A 244 -0.23 19.39 7.41
N GLU A 245 0.66 18.80 8.20
CA GLU A 245 1.83 18.09 7.69
C GLU A 245 1.44 16.87 6.86
N PHE A 246 0.43 16.10 7.28
CA PHE A 246 -0.10 14.98 6.51
C PHE A 246 -0.62 15.44 5.15
N LEU A 247 -1.46 16.47 5.11
CA LEU A 247 -2.00 17.02 3.86
C LEU A 247 -0.90 17.57 2.96
N LYS A 248 0.05 18.30 3.53
CA LYS A 248 1.20 18.81 2.79
C LYS A 248 1.96 17.69 2.09
N ARG A 249 2.36 16.65 2.82
CA ARG A 249 3.09 15.51 2.26
C ARG A 249 2.27 14.75 1.23
N LEU A 250 0.98 14.49 1.50
CA LEU A 250 0.09 13.82 0.56
C LEU A 250 -0.04 14.61 -0.75
N ASN A 251 -0.17 15.94 -0.67
CA ASN A 251 -0.26 16.82 -1.84
C ASN A 251 1.05 16.84 -2.63
N GLU A 252 2.20 16.93 -1.97
CA GLU A 252 3.52 16.86 -2.61
C GLU A 252 3.74 15.51 -3.31
N MET A 253 3.33 14.40 -2.68
CA MET A 253 3.48 13.06 -3.25
C MET A 253 2.61 12.84 -4.48
N THR A 254 1.41 13.38 -4.48
CA THR A 254 0.40 13.07 -5.51
C THR A 254 0.32 14.12 -6.58
N GLY A 255 0.80 15.34 -6.32
CA GLY A 255 0.58 16.51 -7.18
C GLY A 255 -0.87 17.01 -7.19
N LYS A 256 -1.71 16.48 -6.29
CA LYS A 256 -3.11 16.88 -6.12
C LYS A 256 -3.25 17.88 -4.97
N LYS A 257 -4.43 18.48 -4.85
CA LYS A 257 -4.78 19.41 -3.77
C LYS A 257 -5.85 18.77 -2.86
N TYR A 258 -5.41 17.89 -1.97
CA TYR A 258 -6.29 17.35 -0.94
C TYR A 258 -6.46 18.37 0.20
N SER A 259 -7.65 18.38 0.77
CA SER A 259 -7.97 19.09 2.01
C SER A 259 -8.98 18.27 2.81
N PHE A 260 -9.18 18.61 4.06
CA PHE A 260 -10.30 18.06 4.83
C PHE A 260 -11.60 18.71 4.36
N PRO A 261 -12.71 17.96 4.25
CA PRO A 261 -13.98 18.49 3.83
C PRO A 261 -14.54 19.48 4.89
N THR A 262 -15.30 20.44 4.41
CA THR A 262 -16.16 21.22 5.29
C THR A 262 -17.30 20.34 5.82
N PHE A 263 -17.96 20.80 6.89
CA PHE A 263 -19.13 20.11 7.41
C PHE A 263 -20.22 19.89 6.35
N PHE A 264 -20.50 20.89 5.54
CA PHE A 264 -21.51 20.78 4.47
C PHE A 264 -21.11 19.81 3.36
N GLN A 265 -19.84 19.75 2.96
CA GLN A 265 -19.34 18.77 2.00
C GLN A 265 -19.48 17.35 2.54
N TRP A 266 -19.10 17.14 3.79
CA TRP A 266 -19.24 15.85 4.47
C TRP A 266 -20.71 15.42 4.55
N GLU A 267 -21.60 16.30 5.00
CA GLU A 267 -23.03 15.99 5.14
C GLU A 267 -23.69 15.72 3.78
N MET A 268 -23.30 16.45 2.73
CA MET A 268 -23.79 16.20 1.38
C MET A 268 -23.36 14.80 0.89
N ALA A 269 -22.11 14.42 1.04
CA ALA A 269 -21.62 13.10 0.68
C ALA A 269 -22.32 11.98 1.47
N ARG A 270 -22.58 12.20 2.76
CA ARG A 270 -23.33 11.30 3.62
C ARG A 270 -24.76 11.10 3.12
N ARG A 271 -25.51 12.17 2.85
CA ARG A 271 -26.88 12.10 2.32
C ARG A 271 -26.96 11.41 0.97
N LYS A 272 -25.92 11.48 0.17
CA LYS A 272 -25.81 10.78 -1.13
C LYS A 272 -25.36 9.32 -1.00
N GLY A 273 -25.12 8.82 0.22
CA GLY A 273 -24.74 7.43 0.46
C GLY A 273 -23.32 7.08 0.03
N ILE A 274 -22.47 8.10 -0.23
CA ILE A 274 -21.07 7.90 -0.59
C ILE A 274 -20.25 7.52 0.65
N LEU A 275 -20.54 8.17 1.77
CA LEU A 275 -19.94 7.84 3.04
C LEU A 275 -20.71 6.70 3.68
N LYS A 276 -20.02 5.59 3.94
CA LYS A 276 -20.60 4.47 4.70
C LYS A 276 -20.81 4.93 6.14
N ASP A 277 -22.01 4.69 6.66
CA ASP A 277 -22.39 5.05 8.03
C ASP A 277 -21.57 4.21 9.02
N HIS A 278 -20.49 4.73 9.51
CA HIS A 278 -19.70 4.14 10.59
C HIS A 278 -20.23 4.64 11.95
N GLY A 279 -21.49 4.34 12.24
CA GLY A 279 -22.27 4.63 13.44
C GLY A 279 -21.56 5.41 14.54
N LYS A 280 -22.13 6.56 14.92
CA LYS A 280 -21.79 7.54 15.98
C LYS A 280 -20.55 8.37 15.75
N LYS A 281 -20.76 9.69 15.58
CA LYS A 281 -19.87 10.87 15.80
C LYS A 281 -18.42 10.54 16.17
N LEU A 282 -17.70 9.88 15.26
CA LEU A 282 -16.28 9.89 15.29
C LEU A 282 -15.85 11.05 14.39
N GLU A 283 -14.96 11.88 14.87
CA GLU A 283 -14.35 12.91 14.05
C GLU A 283 -13.55 12.25 12.95
N ILE A 284 -14.16 12.18 11.80
CA ILE A 284 -13.72 11.43 10.65
C ILE A 284 -12.86 12.37 9.82
N LEU A 285 -11.60 12.02 9.63
CA LEU A 285 -10.71 12.75 8.74
C LEU A 285 -10.99 12.33 7.31
N TYR A 286 -11.43 13.25 6.48
CA TYR A 286 -11.61 13.04 5.05
C TYR A 286 -10.64 13.93 4.28
N THR A 287 -10.28 13.49 3.08
CA THR A 287 -9.59 14.33 2.13
C THR A 287 -10.45 14.50 0.90
N HIS A 288 -10.45 15.69 0.28
CA HIS A 288 -11.07 15.89 -1.02
C HIS A 288 -10.08 16.58 -1.97
N SER A 289 -10.26 16.37 -3.25
CA SER A 289 -9.56 17.16 -4.24
C SER A 289 -10.47 18.34 -4.64
N SER A 290 -9.95 19.56 -4.65
CA SER A 290 -10.69 20.69 -5.21
C SER A 290 -10.99 20.40 -6.67
N ALA A 291 -12.25 20.61 -7.06
CA ALA A 291 -12.70 20.48 -8.44
C ALA A 291 -11.72 21.14 -9.41
N VAL A 292 -11.41 20.42 -10.46
CA VAL A 292 -10.91 21.04 -11.68
C VAL A 292 -11.97 22.01 -12.10
N THR A 293 -11.75 23.30 -11.90
CA THR A 293 -12.49 24.32 -12.61
C THR A 293 -12.15 24.12 -14.08
N ALA A 294 -13.03 23.47 -14.79
CA ALA A 294 -13.09 23.59 -16.23
C ALA A 294 -13.40 25.05 -16.52
N SER A 295 -12.39 25.89 -16.61
CA SER A 295 -12.49 27.16 -17.30
C SER A 295 -12.59 26.80 -18.78
N GLY A 296 -13.82 26.64 -19.22
CA GLY A 296 -14.15 26.75 -20.60
C GLY A 296 -13.94 28.20 -21.03
N ASN A 297 -13.17 28.37 -22.03
CA ASN A 297 -13.35 29.34 -23.11
C ASN A 297 -12.90 28.66 -24.38
#